data_cd693198fd7520b6b2480e38f636a163
#
_entry.id   cd693198fd7520b6b2480e38f636a163
#
_cell.length_a   1.000
_cell.length_b   1.000
_cell.length_c   1.000
_cell.angle_alpha   90.00
_cell.angle_beta   90.00
_cell.angle_gamma   90.00
#
_symmetry.space_group_name_H-M   'P 1'
#
loop_
_entity.id
_entity.type
_entity.pdbx_description
1 polymer ?
#
loop_
_entity_poly.entity_id
_entity_poly.type
_entity_poly.pdbx_seq_one_letter_code
_entity_poly.pdbx_strand_id
1 'polypeptide(L)'
;MAKVGFIGLGVMGSQMVNRLLSRGHTVTGYNRTRSKGQWLVEKGMKWADSPRAVARESDYTFAMVTNSAALQAIAEGPDGLLAGLGAGKIFIDMSTVSPAVSRALAAKVRALGADMVDSPVSGSVITLTEGKLSVMVGGRNETFAKVKPLLLDIGPKVTHVGDNGLALSMKIAVNLSLAVQMLAFSEGVLLAEKSGIARETAVDVLVNSAVASPMIKYRGPFVLQQPVEAWFDVNMMQKDMVLAMELGRQLDVPLPTTAVSNEFLTAARGMGWTKYDFACMFDVLAAMSGVATPVTAGGKKQ
;
A
#
# COMPACT_ATOMS: atom_id res chain seq x y z
N MET A 1 -19.31 15.55 10.95
CA MET A 1 -19.15 14.19 11.53
C MET A 1 -19.86 13.18 10.66
N ALA A 2 -19.20 12.04 10.35
CA ALA A 2 -19.75 10.96 9.53
C ALA A 2 -19.72 9.64 10.31
N LYS A 3 -20.62 8.71 9.96
CA LYS A 3 -20.59 7.31 10.42
C LYS A 3 -19.69 6.52 9.47
N VAL A 4 -18.51 6.16 9.93
CA VAL A 4 -17.46 5.52 9.13
C VAL A 4 -17.29 4.07 9.56
N GLY A 5 -17.30 3.16 8.60
CA GLY A 5 -16.86 1.79 8.75
C GLY A 5 -15.40 1.62 8.33
N PHE A 6 -14.65 0.74 8.98
CA PHE A 6 -13.29 0.44 8.56
C PHE A 6 -12.98 -1.05 8.68
N ILE A 7 -12.60 -1.68 7.57
CA ILE A 7 -12.28 -3.10 7.48
C ILE A 7 -10.80 -3.26 7.15
N GLY A 8 -10.06 -3.94 8.03
CA GLY A 8 -8.62 -4.14 7.88
C GLY A 8 -7.79 -3.15 8.71
N LEU A 9 -7.52 -3.53 9.96
CA LEU A 9 -6.76 -2.77 10.95
C LEU A 9 -5.29 -3.23 11.00
N GLY A 10 -4.68 -3.34 9.81
CA GLY A 10 -3.24 -3.55 9.66
C GLY A 10 -2.47 -2.27 9.94
N VAL A 11 -1.17 -2.27 9.62
CA VAL A 11 -0.24 -1.15 9.90
C VAL A 11 -0.78 0.19 9.39
N MET A 12 -1.23 0.27 8.14
CA MET A 12 -1.79 1.51 7.57
C MET A 12 -3.23 1.77 8.05
N GLY A 13 -4.11 0.76 7.97
CA GLY A 13 -5.53 0.92 8.28
C GLY A 13 -5.78 1.35 9.72
N SER A 14 -5.01 0.84 10.67
CA SER A 14 -5.14 1.24 12.07
C SER A 14 -4.78 2.72 12.30
N GLN A 15 -3.77 3.23 11.62
CA GLN A 15 -3.40 4.65 11.69
C GLN A 15 -4.42 5.55 10.97
N MET A 16 -5.04 5.07 9.88
CA MET A 16 -6.14 5.80 9.24
C MET A 16 -7.35 5.91 10.17
N VAL A 17 -7.70 4.83 10.85
CA VAL A 17 -8.78 4.85 11.88
C VAL A 17 -8.45 5.81 13.00
N ASN A 18 -7.23 5.77 13.55
CA ASN A 18 -6.80 6.70 14.61
C ASN A 18 -6.95 8.16 14.16
N ARG A 19 -6.61 8.44 12.91
CA ARG A 19 -6.75 9.78 12.32
C ARG A 19 -8.22 10.19 12.15
N LEU A 20 -9.08 9.29 11.67
CA LEU A 20 -10.53 9.55 11.55
C LEU A 20 -11.18 9.81 12.90
N LEU A 21 -10.82 9.04 13.94
CA LEU A 21 -11.28 9.28 15.31
C LEU A 21 -10.84 10.66 15.82
N SER A 22 -9.58 11.06 15.58
CA SER A 22 -9.07 12.36 15.98
C SER A 22 -9.75 13.55 15.25
N ARG A 23 -10.38 13.29 14.11
CA ARG A 23 -11.21 14.26 13.37
C ARG A 23 -12.68 14.27 13.81
N GLY A 24 -13.02 13.49 14.85
CA GLY A 24 -14.36 13.46 15.43
C GLY A 24 -15.37 12.59 14.69
N HIS A 25 -14.93 11.70 13.80
CA HIS A 25 -15.82 10.73 13.17
C HIS A 25 -16.18 9.59 14.13
N THR A 26 -17.41 9.07 14.01
CA THR A 26 -17.77 7.80 14.66
C THR A 26 -17.28 6.65 13.79
N VAL A 27 -16.37 5.83 14.33
CA VAL A 27 -15.77 4.72 13.55
C VAL A 27 -16.20 3.37 14.12
N THR A 28 -16.73 2.50 13.24
CA THR A 28 -17.00 1.07 13.51
C THR A 28 -15.97 0.25 12.74
N GLY A 29 -15.18 -0.57 13.42
CA GLY A 29 -14.07 -1.29 12.81
C GLY A 29 -14.17 -2.80 12.90
N TYR A 30 -13.57 -3.49 11.92
CA TYR A 30 -13.40 -4.94 11.88
C TYR A 30 -12.00 -5.31 11.41
N ASN A 31 -11.43 -6.34 12.02
CA ASN A 31 -10.22 -7.00 11.55
C ASN A 31 -10.27 -8.49 11.87
N ARG A 32 -9.75 -9.33 10.97
CA ARG A 32 -9.68 -10.79 11.17
C ARG A 32 -9.02 -11.18 12.49
N THR A 33 -7.98 -10.45 12.90
CA THR A 33 -7.31 -10.62 14.19
C THR A 33 -7.70 -9.49 15.12
N ARG A 34 -8.59 -9.75 16.08
CA ARG A 34 -9.19 -8.74 16.98
C ARG A 34 -8.13 -7.97 17.79
N SER A 35 -7.09 -8.65 18.27
CA SER A 35 -6.04 -8.02 19.08
C SER A 35 -5.34 -6.84 18.40
N LYS A 36 -5.27 -6.82 17.06
CA LYS A 36 -4.68 -5.70 16.32
C LYS A 36 -5.48 -4.40 16.40
N GLY A 37 -6.77 -4.46 16.72
CA GLY A 37 -7.65 -3.31 16.83
C GLY A 37 -7.98 -2.89 18.26
N GLN A 38 -7.51 -3.59 19.28
CA GLN A 38 -7.88 -3.36 20.67
C GLN A 38 -7.57 -1.94 21.14
N TRP A 39 -6.39 -1.44 20.85
CA TRP A 39 -5.98 -0.07 21.19
C TRP A 39 -6.85 1.03 20.53
N LEU A 40 -7.49 0.73 19.40
CA LEU A 40 -8.43 1.65 18.74
C LEU A 40 -9.80 1.64 19.44
N VAL A 41 -10.21 0.50 19.99
CA VAL A 41 -11.43 0.41 20.81
C VAL A 41 -11.26 1.27 22.07
N GLU A 42 -10.09 1.24 22.70
CA GLU A 42 -9.74 2.09 23.84
C GLU A 42 -9.76 3.59 23.48
N LYS A 43 -9.55 3.92 22.20
CA LYS A 43 -9.66 5.29 21.66
C LYS A 43 -11.06 5.66 21.15
N GLY A 44 -12.05 4.80 21.35
CA GLY A 44 -13.45 5.09 21.02
C GLY A 44 -13.97 4.48 19.72
N MET A 45 -13.18 3.63 19.03
CA MET A 45 -13.69 2.83 17.90
C MET A 45 -14.67 1.77 18.41
N LYS A 46 -15.82 1.64 17.75
CA LYS A 46 -16.73 0.52 17.97
C LYS A 46 -16.23 -0.71 17.25
N TRP A 47 -16.25 -1.86 17.92
CA TRP A 47 -15.92 -3.13 17.27
C TRP A 47 -17.16 -3.77 16.63
N ALA A 48 -17.00 -4.30 15.42
CA ALA A 48 -17.99 -5.14 14.75
C ALA A 48 -17.41 -6.53 14.48
N ASP A 49 -18.26 -7.55 14.48
CA ASP A 49 -17.81 -8.95 14.37
C ASP A 49 -17.75 -9.46 12.92
N SER A 50 -18.18 -8.66 11.94
CA SER A 50 -18.09 -8.99 10.52
C SER A 50 -18.01 -7.75 9.63
N PRO A 51 -17.48 -7.88 8.38
CA PRO A 51 -17.56 -6.84 7.37
C PRO A 51 -18.99 -6.38 7.09
N ARG A 52 -19.98 -7.30 7.09
CA ARG A 52 -21.39 -7.00 6.95
C ARG A 52 -21.89 -6.05 8.04
N ALA A 53 -21.54 -6.33 9.31
CA ALA A 53 -21.95 -5.48 10.43
C ALA A 53 -21.36 -4.07 10.32
N VAL A 54 -20.08 -3.96 9.93
CA VAL A 54 -19.42 -2.67 9.66
C VAL A 54 -20.19 -1.89 8.58
N ALA A 55 -20.47 -2.51 7.43
CA ALA A 55 -21.14 -1.85 6.32
C ALA A 55 -22.58 -1.44 6.68
N ARG A 56 -23.30 -2.27 7.45
CA ARG A 56 -24.67 -1.97 7.88
C ARG A 56 -24.74 -0.73 8.78
N GLU A 57 -23.77 -0.54 9.67
CA GLU A 57 -23.76 0.53 10.67
C GLU A 57 -23.17 1.86 10.15
N SER A 58 -22.65 1.87 8.93
CA SER A 58 -21.87 3.00 8.39
C SER A 58 -22.49 3.54 7.11
N ASP A 59 -22.30 4.84 6.89
CA ASP A 59 -22.65 5.50 5.62
C ASP A 59 -21.50 5.35 4.61
N TYR A 60 -20.27 5.40 5.11
CA TYR A 60 -19.02 5.25 4.35
C TYR A 60 -18.23 4.09 4.93
N THR A 61 -17.95 3.06 4.13
CA THR A 61 -17.17 1.91 4.57
C THR A 61 -15.83 1.87 3.86
N PHE A 62 -14.75 1.97 4.60
CA PHE A 62 -13.38 1.82 4.12
C PHE A 62 -12.91 0.37 4.20
N ALA A 63 -12.04 -0.02 3.27
CA ALA A 63 -11.24 -1.23 3.39
C ALA A 63 -9.76 -0.94 3.12
N MET A 64 -8.86 -1.59 3.89
CA MET A 64 -7.42 -1.57 3.68
C MET A 64 -6.87 -2.97 3.94
N VAL A 65 -6.79 -3.77 2.88
CA VAL A 65 -6.39 -5.18 2.92
C VAL A 65 -5.19 -5.45 2.01
N THR A 66 -4.59 -6.64 2.11
CA THR A 66 -3.28 -6.93 1.53
C THR A 66 -3.28 -7.19 0.03
N ASN A 67 -4.35 -7.79 -0.51
CA ASN A 67 -4.41 -8.25 -1.91
C ASN A 67 -5.86 -8.46 -2.40
N SER A 68 -6.02 -8.79 -3.67
CA SER A 68 -7.31 -9.01 -4.32
C SER A 68 -8.13 -10.14 -3.66
N ALA A 69 -7.49 -11.24 -3.27
CA ALA A 69 -8.16 -12.35 -2.59
C ALA A 69 -8.71 -11.93 -1.22
N ALA A 70 -7.95 -11.14 -0.46
CA ALA A 70 -8.41 -10.60 0.81
C ALA A 70 -9.58 -9.61 0.63
N LEU A 71 -9.56 -8.79 -0.44
CA LEU A 71 -10.68 -7.91 -0.77
C LEU A 71 -11.94 -8.71 -1.10
N GLN A 72 -11.84 -9.75 -1.92
CA GLN A 72 -12.97 -10.63 -2.22
C GLN A 72 -13.50 -11.32 -0.97
N ALA A 73 -12.63 -11.82 -0.11
CA ALA A 73 -13.00 -12.52 1.12
C ALA A 73 -13.77 -11.62 2.12
N ILE A 74 -13.44 -10.32 2.20
CA ILE A 74 -14.21 -9.39 3.05
C ILE A 74 -15.46 -8.85 2.35
N ALA A 75 -15.54 -8.92 1.02
CA ALA A 75 -16.65 -8.40 0.25
C ALA A 75 -17.80 -9.41 0.13
N GLU A 76 -17.49 -10.68 -0.07
CA GLU A 76 -18.42 -11.71 -0.48
C GLU A 76 -18.88 -12.60 0.69
N GLY A 77 -19.94 -13.39 0.44
CA GLY A 77 -20.52 -14.30 1.44
C GLY A 77 -21.52 -13.62 2.38
N PRO A 78 -22.15 -14.41 3.27
CA PRO A 78 -23.25 -13.94 4.13
C PRO A 78 -22.82 -12.89 5.15
N ASP A 79 -21.55 -12.90 5.57
CA ASP A 79 -20.95 -11.93 6.49
C ASP A 79 -20.05 -10.90 5.79
N GLY A 80 -20.04 -10.93 4.45
CA GLY A 80 -19.30 -9.99 3.63
C GLY A 80 -19.94 -8.59 3.60
N LEU A 81 -19.12 -7.58 3.28
CA LEU A 81 -19.58 -6.19 3.26
C LEU A 81 -20.76 -5.97 2.28
N LEU A 82 -20.80 -6.69 1.14
CA LEU A 82 -21.90 -6.58 0.17
C LEU A 82 -23.27 -6.86 0.81
N ALA A 83 -23.35 -7.81 1.74
CA ALA A 83 -24.58 -8.13 2.46
C ALA A 83 -25.01 -7.04 3.48
N GLY A 84 -24.16 -6.08 3.76
CA GLY A 84 -24.43 -4.92 4.63
C GLY A 84 -24.60 -3.60 3.89
N LEU A 85 -24.30 -3.57 2.59
CA LEU A 85 -24.45 -2.39 1.74
C LEU A 85 -25.92 -2.23 1.28
N GLY A 86 -26.26 -1.03 0.83
CA GLY A 86 -27.58 -0.67 0.28
C GLY A 86 -27.58 0.77 -0.22
N ALA A 87 -28.76 1.23 -0.64
CA ALA A 87 -28.93 2.55 -1.22
C ALA A 87 -28.36 3.68 -0.38
N GLY A 88 -27.60 4.57 -1.01
CA GLY A 88 -27.00 5.73 -0.39
C GLY A 88 -25.67 5.48 0.32
N LYS A 89 -25.25 4.22 0.52
CA LYS A 89 -23.95 3.87 1.12
C LYS A 89 -22.82 3.94 0.11
N ILE A 90 -21.61 4.24 0.59
CA ILE A 90 -20.41 4.31 -0.27
C ILE A 90 -19.33 3.40 0.31
N PHE A 91 -18.80 2.51 -0.54
CA PHE A 91 -17.62 1.72 -0.25
C PHE A 91 -16.35 2.40 -0.79
N ILE A 92 -15.32 2.50 0.02
CA ILE A 92 -14.04 3.18 -0.27
C ILE A 92 -12.92 2.15 -0.09
N ASP A 93 -12.41 1.59 -1.18
CA ASP A 93 -11.30 0.63 -1.12
C ASP A 93 -9.96 1.36 -1.23
N MET A 94 -9.18 1.34 -0.16
CA MET A 94 -7.84 1.93 -0.10
C MET A 94 -6.71 0.91 -0.34
N SER A 95 -7.07 -0.33 -0.63
CA SER A 95 -6.12 -1.43 -0.89
C SER A 95 -5.43 -1.26 -2.25
N THR A 96 -4.26 -1.90 -2.43
CA THR A 96 -3.64 -2.05 -3.76
C THR A 96 -3.93 -3.45 -4.28
N VAL A 97 -4.86 -3.53 -5.21
CA VAL A 97 -5.42 -4.77 -5.78
C VAL A 97 -5.51 -4.67 -7.31
N SER A 98 -5.90 -5.75 -7.96
CA SER A 98 -6.14 -5.76 -9.42
C SER A 98 -7.22 -4.74 -9.82
N PRO A 99 -6.97 -3.86 -10.79
CA PRO A 99 -7.99 -2.96 -11.34
C PRO A 99 -9.24 -3.68 -11.86
N ALA A 100 -9.07 -4.87 -12.43
CA ALA A 100 -10.19 -5.69 -12.91
C ALA A 100 -11.08 -6.18 -11.77
N VAL A 101 -10.47 -6.64 -10.66
CA VAL A 101 -11.20 -7.06 -9.45
C VAL A 101 -11.96 -5.88 -8.84
N SER A 102 -11.35 -4.71 -8.77
CA SER A 102 -12.02 -3.50 -8.27
C SER A 102 -13.21 -3.10 -9.14
N ARG A 103 -13.06 -3.11 -10.47
CA ARG A 103 -14.18 -2.81 -11.39
C ARG A 103 -15.33 -3.81 -11.25
N ALA A 104 -15.03 -5.10 -11.14
CA ALA A 104 -16.03 -6.13 -10.93
C ALA A 104 -16.79 -5.94 -9.60
N LEU A 105 -16.05 -5.60 -8.53
CA LEU A 105 -16.66 -5.32 -7.23
C LEU A 105 -17.52 -4.05 -7.26
N ALA A 106 -17.05 -2.98 -7.92
CA ALA A 106 -17.83 -1.75 -8.09
C ALA A 106 -19.17 -1.99 -8.83
N ALA A 107 -19.20 -2.91 -9.81
CA ALA A 107 -20.44 -3.30 -10.46
C ALA A 107 -21.40 -4.01 -9.50
N LYS A 108 -20.91 -4.94 -8.65
CA LYS A 108 -21.70 -5.62 -7.62
C LYS A 108 -22.26 -4.63 -6.59
N VAL A 109 -21.45 -3.70 -6.13
CA VAL A 109 -21.84 -2.64 -5.18
C VAL A 109 -22.97 -1.78 -5.76
N ARG A 110 -22.83 -1.37 -7.03
CA ARG A 110 -23.86 -0.56 -7.71
C ARG A 110 -25.18 -1.32 -7.91
N ALA A 111 -25.11 -2.62 -8.15
CA ALA A 111 -26.34 -3.45 -8.25
C ALA A 111 -27.15 -3.48 -6.94
N LEU A 112 -26.54 -3.15 -5.80
CA LEU A 112 -27.20 -3.01 -4.49
C LEU A 112 -27.72 -1.59 -4.22
N GLY A 113 -27.61 -0.66 -5.18
CA GLY A 113 -27.95 0.75 -5.01
C GLY A 113 -26.94 1.59 -4.21
N ALA A 114 -25.82 0.98 -3.83
CA ALA A 114 -24.66 1.66 -3.23
C ALA A 114 -23.71 2.17 -4.32
N ASP A 115 -22.64 2.89 -3.94
CA ASP A 115 -21.57 3.22 -4.87
C ASP A 115 -20.18 2.89 -4.30
N MET A 116 -19.16 2.90 -5.15
CA MET A 116 -17.80 2.53 -4.79
C MET A 116 -16.77 3.45 -5.45
N VAL A 117 -15.71 3.75 -4.69
CA VAL A 117 -14.46 4.32 -5.20
C VAL A 117 -13.28 3.44 -4.81
N ASP A 118 -12.32 3.29 -5.71
CA ASP A 118 -10.98 2.82 -5.37
C ASP A 118 -10.11 4.02 -5.01
N SER A 119 -9.49 3.98 -3.82
CA SER A 119 -8.79 5.13 -3.24
C SER A 119 -7.41 4.73 -2.68
N PRO A 120 -6.55 4.09 -3.48
CA PRO A 120 -5.22 3.71 -3.03
C PRO A 120 -4.40 4.94 -2.66
N VAL A 121 -3.41 4.71 -1.78
CA VAL A 121 -2.58 5.78 -1.21
C VAL A 121 -1.12 5.69 -1.66
N SER A 122 -0.46 6.82 -1.69
CA SER A 122 0.99 6.94 -1.88
C SER A 122 1.61 7.61 -0.66
N GLY A 123 2.55 6.90 -0.06
CA GLY A 123 3.26 7.23 1.17
C GLY A 123 3.38 6.02 2.10
N SER A 124 4.01 6.24 3.25
CA SER A 124 4.23 5.25 4.31
C SER A 124 3.45 5.61 5.57
N VAL A 125 3.61 4.80 6.63
CA VAL A 125 3.06 5.13 7.96
C VAL A 125 3.54 6.50 8.43
N ILE A 126 4.82 6.84 8.21
CA ILE A 126 5.38 8.14 8.60
C ILE A 126 4.66 9.27 7.89
N THR A 127 4.51 9.19 6.56
CA THR A 127 3.77 10.23 5.81
C THR A 127 2.31 10.33 6.20
N LEU A 128 1.68 9.22 6.62
CA LEU A 128 0.32 9.22 7.14
C LEU A 128 0.25 9.93 8.51
N THR A 129 1.14 9.60 9.45
CA THR A 129 1.17 10.22 10.79
C THR A 129 1.51 11.70 10.73
N GLU A 130 2.40 12.10 9.83
CA GLU A 130 2.72 13.51 9.54
C GLU A 130 1.61 14.25 8.77
N GLY A 131 0.57 13.55 8.33
CA GLY A 131 -0.51 14.14 7.57
C GLY A 131 -0.12 14.55 6.15
N LYS A 132 0.83 13.84 5.52
CA LYS A 132 1.36 14.12 4.17
C LYS A 132 0.99 13.06 3.13
N LEU A 133 0.08 12.13 3.47
CA LEU A 133 -0.32 11.05 2.56
C LEU A 133 -1.05 11.60 1.33
N SER A 134 -0.77 11.03 0.17
CA SER A 134 -1.52 11.32 -1.06
C SER A 134 -2.52 10.21 -1.35
N VAL A 135 -3.72 10.56 -1.75
CA VAL A 135 -4.82 9.65 -2.09
C VAL A 135 -5.18 9.84 -3.56
N MET A 136 -5.18 8.78 -4.33
CA MET A 136 -5.71 8.74 -5.70
C MET A 136 -7.12 8.17 -5.65
N VAL A 137 -8.06 8.71 -6.43
CA VAL A 137 -9.45 8.26 -6.39
C VAL A 137 -9.95 7.92 -7.79
N GLY A 138 -10.46 6.69 -7.94
CA GLY A 138 -11.16 6.22 -9.12
C GLY A 138 -12.62 5.96 -8.80
N GLY A 139 -13.54 6.48 -9.63
CA GLY A 139 -14.98 6.34 -9.47
C GLY A 139 -15.75 7.50 -10.06
N ARG A 140 -17.07 7.49 -9.96
CA ARG A 140 -17.94 8.55 -10.51
C ARG A 140 -17.66 9.89 -9.86
N ASN A 141 -17.77 10.99 -10.63
CA ASN A 141 -17.55 12.36 -10.14
C ASN A 141 -18.43 12.71 -8.93
N GLU A 142 -19.70 12.31 -8.95
CA GLU A 142 -20.65 12.59 -7.85
C GLU A 142 -20.24 11.84 -6.57
N THR A 143 -19.74 10.60 -6.71
CA THR A 143 -19.27 9.82 -5.59
C THR A 143 -17.97 10.37 -5.04
N PHE A 144 -17.04 10.75 -5.94
CA PHE A 144 -15.81 11.43 -5.54
C PHE A 144 -16.10 12.72 -4.75
N ALA A 145 -17.02 13.56 -5.21
CA ALA A 145 -17.38 14.78 -4.50
C ALA A 145 -17.88 14.53 -3.07
N LYS A 146 -18.64 13.43 -2.85
CA LYS A 146 -19.15 13.04 -1.53
C LYS A 146 -18.04 12.52 -0.60
N VAL A 147 -17.07 11.76 -1.12
CA VAL A 147 -16.01 11.14 -0.29
C VAL A 147 -14.80 12.05 -0.08
N LYS A 148 -14.57 13.03 -0.95
CA LYS A 148 -13.41 13.92 -0.91
C LYS A 148 -13.19 14.58 0.46
N PRO A 149 -14.21 15.17 1.13
CA PRO A 149 -14.01 15.76 2.46
C PRO A 149 -13.47 14.77 3.49
N LEU A 150 -13.99 13.52 3.47
CA LEU A 150 -13.57 12.46 4.38
C LEU A 150 -12.16 11.96 4.06
N LEU A 151 -11.79 11.88 2.78
CA LEU A 151 -10.44 11.50 2.34
C LEU A 151 -9.39 12.58 2.71
N LEU A 152 -9.78 13.87 2.73
CA LEU A 152 -8.93 14.97 3.18
C LEU A 152 -8.58 14.88 4.67
N ASP A 153 -9.39 14.20 5.48
CA ASP A 153 -9.07 13.90 6.87
C ASP A 153 -7.99 12.82 7.01
N ILE A 154 -7.79 12.00 5.97
CA ILE A 154 -6.74 10.96 5.92
C ILE A 154 -5.45 11.54 5.32
N GLY A 155 -5.54 12.27 4.19
CA GLY A 155 -4.39 12.84 3.51
C GLY A 155 -4.71 14.16 2.81
N PRO A 156 -3.79 15.15 2.82
CA PRO A 156 -4.06 16.50 2.35
C PRO A 156 -4.17 16.61 0.82
N LYS A 157 -3.67 15.61 0.10
CA LYS A 157 -3.67 15.59 -1.37
C LYS A 157 -4.58 14.47 -1.87
N VAL A 158 -5.75 14.84 -2.37
CA VAL A 158 -6.75 13.92 -2.91
C VAL A 158 -6.98 14.24 -4.38
N THR A 159 -6.63 13.31 -5.27
CA THR A 159 -6.68 13.51 -6.73
C THR A 159 -7.66 12.52 -7.36
N HIS A 160 -8.68 13.01 -8.04
CA HIS A 160 -9.55 12.20 -8.89
C HIS A 160 -8.84 11.88 -10.21
N VAL A 161 -8.74 10.61 -10.57
CA VAL A 161 -8.01 10.15 -11.75
C VAL A 161 -8.91 9.51 -12.81
N GLY A 162 -10.22 9.51 -12.59
CA GLY A 162 -11.23 8.97 -13.51
C GLY A 162 -12.06 7.84 -12.93
N ASP A 163 -12.54 6.92 -13.75
CA ASP A 163 -13.45 5.85 -13.35
C ASP A 163 -12.79 4.77 -12.46
N ASN A 164 -13.62 3.89 -11.89
CA ASN A 164 -13.14 2.78 -11.06
C ASN A 164 -12.05 1.96 -11.74
N GLY A 165 -11.01 1.65 -10.96
CA GLY A 165 -9.81 0.92 -11.40
C GLY A 165 -8.70 1.81 -11.92
N LEU A 166 -8.96 3.07 -12.31
CA LEU A 166 -7.91 3.97 -12.81
C LEU A 166 -7.00 4.46 -11.68
N ALA A 167 -7.51 4.65 -10.45
CA ALA A 167 -6.66 4.98 -9.32
C ALA A 167 -5.71 3.81 -8.96
N LEU A 168 -6.18 2.57 -9.08
CA LEU A 168 -5.34 1.40 -8.91
C LEU A 168 -4.29 1.28 -10.00
N SER A 169 -4.64 1.53 -11.27
CA SER A 169 -3.66 1.57 -12.37
C SER A 169 -2.59 2.63 -12.11
N MET A 170 -2.99 3.82 -11.66
CA MET A 170 -2.04 4.88 -11.28
C MET A 170 -1.18 4.48 -10.08
N LYS A 171 -1.77 3.83 -9.07
CA LYS A 171 -1.01 3.32 -7.91
C LYS A 171 0.01 2.26 -8.32
N ILE A 172 -0.34 1.35 -9.21
CA ILE A 172 0.56 0.34 -9.77
C ILE A 172 1.73 1.03 -10.49
N ALA A 173 1.47 2.05 -11.32
CA ALA A 173 2.50 2.84 -12.00
C ALA A 173 3.43 3.56 -11.01
N VAL A 174 2.91 4.08 -9.91
CA VAL A 174 3.74 4.65 -8.82
C VAL A 174 4.63 3.58 -8.21
N ASN A 175 4.08 2.41 -7.86
CA ASN A 175 4.84 1.40 -7.13
C ASN A 175 5.89 0.69 -8.00
N LEU A 176 5.63 0.47 -9.29
CA LEU A 176 6.69 -0.01 -10.20
C LEU A 176 7.87 0.97 -10.26
N SER A 177 7.59 2.29 -10.27
CA SER A 177 8.65 3.31 -10.26
C SER A 177 9.46 3.30 -8.95
N LEU A 178 8.85 2.97 -7.81
CA LEU A 178 9.57 2.82 -6.54
C LEU A 178 10.56 1.66 -6.58
N ALA A 179 10.15 0.49 -7.09
CA ALA A 179 11.00 -0.69 -7.18
C ALA A 179 12.19 -0.46 -8.13
N VAL A 180 11.91 0.07 -9.33
CA VAL A 180 12.93 0.37 -10.34
C VAL A 180 13.95 1.39 -9.84
N GLN A 181 13.49 2.46 -9.19
CA GLN A 181 14.40 3.47 -8.60
C GLN A 181 15.27 2.88 -7.50
N MET A 182 14.70 1.99 -6.65
CA MET A 182 15.48 1.36 -5.59
C MET A 182 16.55 0.42 -6.16
N LEU A 183 16.24 -0.33 -7.22
CA LEU A 183 17.22 -1.17 -7.90
C LEU A 183 18.34 -0.33 -8.51
N ALA A 184 18.02 0.72 -9.28
CA ALA A 184 18.99 1.60 -9.89
C ALA A 184 19.88 2.31 -8.83
N PHE A 185 19.29 2.74 -7.70
CA PHE A 185 20.03 3.28 -6.57
C PHE A 185 21.02 2.24 -5.99
N SER A 186 20.55 1.00 -5.83
CA SER A 186 21.36 -0.11 -5.31
C SER A 186 22.57 -0.43 -6.22
N GLU A 187 22.35 -0.43 -7.53
CA GLU A 187 23.43 -0.59 -8.53
C GLU A 187 24.45 0.54 -8.42
N GLY A 188 23.99 1.79 -8.30
CA GLY A 188 24.86 2.96 -8.16
C GLY A 188 25.71 2.91 -6.90
N VAL A 189 25.12 2.57 -5.75
CA VAL A 189 25.86 2.42 -4.48
C VAL A 189 26.91 1.32 -4.60
N LEU A 190 26.53 0.15 -5.11
CA LEU A 190 27.42 -0.99 -5.20
C LEU A 190 28.59 -0.75 -6.20
N LEU A 191 28.30 -0.09 -7.33
CA LEU A 191 29.33 0.31 -8.29
C LEU A 191 30.35 1.24 -7.65
N ALA A 192 29.89 2.25 -6.91
CA ALA A 192 30.75 3.18 -6.20
C ALA A 192 31.61 2.46 -5.12
N GLU A 193 31.00 1.57 -4.34
CA GLU A 193 31.68 0.78 -3.31
C GLU A 193 32.77 -0.12 -3.92
N LYS A 194 32.47 -0.83 -5.00
CA LYS A 194 33.46 -1.67 -5.71
C LYS A 194 34.56 -0.85 -6.38
N SER A 195 34.34 0.45 -6.62
CA SER A 195 35.34 1.39 -7.11
C SER A 195 36.23 1.96 -5.99
N GLY A 196 36.01 1.60 -4.73
CA GLY A 196 36.79 2.01 -3.58
C GLY A 196 36.22 3.18 -2.78
N ILE A 197 34.97 3.61 -3.06
CA ILE A 197 34.26 4.64 -2.29
C ILE A 197 33.56 3.96 -1.11
N ALA A 198 33.67 4.50 0.10
CA ALA A 198 32.92 3.97 1.24
C ALA A 198 31.40 4.00 0.96
N ARG A 199 30.67 2.94 1.36
CA ARG A 199 29.22 2.80 1.10
C ARG A 199 28.43 3.98 1.66
N GLU A 200 28.78 4.44 2.85
CA GLU A 200 28.16 5.60 3.52
C GLU A 200 28.31 6.87 2.67
N THR A 201 29.49 7.08 2.10
CA THR A 201 29.77 8.23 1.22
C THR A 201 28.99 8.13 -0.08
N ALA A 202 28.93 6.93 -0.69
CA ALA A 202 28.15 6.71 -1.91
C ALA A 202 26.66 6.98 -1.68
N VAL A 203 26.11 6.49 -0.56
CA VAL A 203 24.72 6.76 -0.16
C VAL A 203 24.48 8.24 0.03
N ASP A 204 25.34 8.94 0.80
CA ASP A 204 25.20 10.38 1.07
C ASP A 204 25.21 11.20 -0.24
N VAL A 205 26.15 10.94 -1.12
CA VAL A 205 26.22 11.64 -2.43
C VAL A 205 24.95 11.39 -3.25
N LEU A 206 24.49 10.15 -3.36
CA LEU A 206 23.34 9.81 -4.19
C LEU A 206 22.03 10.37 -3.63
N VAL A 207 21.80 10.34 -2.31
CA VAL A 207 20.58 10.89 -1.71
C VAL A 207 20.51 12.43 -1.74
N ASN A 208 21.66 13.09 -1.92
CA ASN A 208 21.77 14.53 -2.07
C ASN A 208 21.91 15.00 -3.52
N SER A 209 21.96 14.07 -4.48
CA SER A 209 22.07 14.37 -5.90
C SER A 209 20.72 14.66 -6.57
N ALA A 210 20.77 15.12 -7.82
CA ALA A 210 19.59 15.40 -8.63
C ALA A 210 18.72 14.18 -8.95
N VAL A 211 19.27 12.95 -8.85
CA VAL A 211 18.53 11.70 -9.11
C VAL A 211 17.72 11.21 -7.90
N ALA A 212 17.87 11.85 -6.74
CA ALA A 212 17.20 11.45 -5.52
C ALA A 212 15.73 11.93 -5.48
N SER A 213 14.81 11.01 -5.76
CA SER A 213 13.40 11.26 -5.46
C SER A 213 13.17 11.31 -3.93
N PRO A 214 12.02 11.84 -3.47
CA PRO A 214 11.67 11.77 -2.04
C PRO A 214 11.75 10.35 -1.47
N MET A 215 11.41 9.32 -2.26
CA MET A 215 11.52 7.92 -1.85
C MET A 215 12.99 7.52 -1.62
N ILE A 216 13.88 7.83 -2.54
CA ILE A 216 15.32 7.55 -2.39
C ILE A 216 15.91 8.27 -1.17
N LYS A 217 15.49 9.51 -0.89
CA LYS A 217 15.97 10.26 0.29
C LYS A 217 15.68 9.56 1.61
N TYR A 218 14.47 9.01 1.79
CA TYR A 218 14.13 8.36 3.06
C TYR A 218 14.44 6.85 3.09
N ARG A 219 14.48 6.17 1.94
CA ARG A 219 14.72 4.71 1.90
C ARG A 219 16.16 4.35 1.52
N GLY A 220 16.85 5.17 0.75
CA GLY A 220 18.25 4.94 0.38
C GLY A 220 19.15 4.54 1.56
N PRO A 221 19.06 5.20 2.73
CA PRO A 221 19.83 4.81 3.91
C PRO A 221 19.58 3.37 4.41
N PHE A 222 18.50 2.70 3.96
CA PHE A 222 18.23 1.29 4.35
C PHE A 222 19.25 0.30 3.76
N VAL A 223 20.03 0.69 2.75
CA VAL A 223 21.15 -0.13 2.26
C VAL A 223 22.33 -0.16 3.25
N LEU A 224 22.39 0.81 4.17
CA LEU A 224 23.37 0.82 5.27
C LEU A 224 22.86 -0.02 6.44
N GLN A 225 21.57 0.14 6.76
CA GLN A 225 20.92 -0.58 7.85
C GLN A 225 19.42 -0.72 7.58
N GLN A 226 18.95 -1.95 7.45
CA GLN A 226 17.54 -2.25 7.30
C GLN A 226 16.74 -1.79 8.53
N PRO A 227 15.51 -1.28 8.36
CA PRO A 227 14.66 -0.94 9.49
C PRO A 227 14.26 -2.19 10.28
N VAL A 228 14.02 -2.04 11.59
CA VAL A 228 13.59 -3.14 12.47
C VAL A 228 12.30 -3.78 11.97
N GLU A 229 11.34 -2.94 11.55
CA GLU A 229 10.11 -3.36 10.86
C GLU A 229 10.12 -2.79 9.44
N ALA A 230 9.86 -3.64 8.46
CA ALA A 230 9.77 -3.21 7.07
C ALA A 230 8.65 -2.17 6.89
N TRP A 231 8.95 -1.06 6.24
CA TRP A 231 7.93 -0.08 5.87
C TRP A 231 7.09 -0.57 4.68
N PHE A 232 7.70 -1.37 3.82
CA PHE A 232 7.06 -2.07 2.73
C PHE A 232 7.87 -3.33 2.39
N ASP A 233 7.37 -4.49 2.79
CA ASP A 233 8.13 -5.72 2.71
C ASP A 233 8.24 -6.27 1.27
N VAL A 234 9.18 -7.20 1.07
CA VAL A 234 9.45 -7.85 -0.22
C VAL A 234 8.20 -8.47 -0.83
N ASN A 235 7.36 -9.16 -0.04
CA ASN A 235 6.15 -9.80 -0.56
C ASN A 235 5.13 -8.78 -1.08
N MET A 236 4.98 -7.67 -0.37
CA MET A 236 4.05 -6.60 -0.75
C MET A 236 4.51 -5.88 -2.01
N MET A 237 5.82 -5.57 -2.11
CA MET A 237 6.37 -4.96 -3.32
C MET A 237 6.29 -5.91 -4.51
N GLN A 238 6.63 -7.18 -4.34
CA GLN A 238 6.54 -8.16 -5.43
C GLN A 238 5.11 -8.35 -5.92
N LYS A 239 4.13 -8.39 -5.02
CA LYS A 239 2.72 -8.40 -5.41
C LYS A 239 2.39 -7.23 -6.36
N ASP A 240 2.88 -6.03 -6.06
CA ASP A 240 2.62 -4.85 -6.90
C ASP A 240 3.37 -4.93 -8.24
N MET A 241 4.57 -5.52 -8.29
CA MET A 241 5.28 -5.78 -9.56
C MET A 241 4.53 -6.79 -10.43
N VAL A 242 3.98 -7.84 -9.84
CA VAL A 242 3.15 -8.82 -10.56
C VAL A 242 1.90 -8.14 -11.15
N LEU A 243 1.21 -7.32 -10.35
CA LEU A 243 0.06 -6.53 -10.84
C LEU A 243 0.46 -5.59 -11.99
N ALA A 244 1.65 -4.97 -11.92
CA ALA A 244 2.15 -4.11 -12.99
C ALA A 244 2.40 -4.90 -14.27
N MET A 245 3.07 -6.04 -14.19
CA MET A 245 3.35 -6.89 -15.36
C MET A 245 2.07 -7.47 -15.98
N GLU A 246 1.09 -7.85 -15.16
CA GLU A 246 -0.22 -8.29 -15.64
C GLU A 246 -0.94 -7.16 -16.39
N LEU A 247 -0.96 -5.97 -15.81
CA LEU A 247 -1.58 -4.79 -16.44
C LEU A 247 -0.84 -4.40 -17.73
N GLY A 248 0.49 -4.43 -17.73
CA GLY A 248 1.31 -4.16 -18.90
C GLY A 248 0.99 -5.11 -20.06
N ARG A 249 0.84 -6.42 -19.80
CA ARG A 249 0.44 -7.42 -20.82
C ARG A 249 -0.98 -7.16 -21.34
N GLN A 250 -1.92 -6.75 -20.49
CA GLN A 250 -3.29 -6.45 -20.90
C GLN A 250 -3.39 -5.20 -21.78
N LEU A 251 -2.45 -4.27 -21.66
CA LEU A 251 -2.44 -2.98 -22.33
C LEU A 251 -1.34 -2.88 -23.42
N ASP A 252 -0.65 -3.97 -23.70
CA ASP A 252 0.48 -4.04 -24.65
C ASP A 252 1.61 -3.01 -24.33
N VAL A 253 1.83 -2.73 -23.03
CA VAL A 253 2.91 -1.87 -22.56
C VAL A 253 4.09 -2.74 -22.09
N PRO A 254 5.26 -2.70 -22.76
CA PRO A 254 6.44 -3.43 -22.32
C PRO A 254 7.01 -2.81 -21.02
N LEU A 255 7.30 -3.66 -20.03
CA LEU A 255 7.81 -3.27 -18.72
C LEU A 255 9.13 -3.99 -18.38
N PRO A 256 10.22 -3.82 -19.15
CA PRO A 256 11.46 -4.57 -18.96
C PRO A 256 12.12 -4.30 -17.61
N THR A 257 12.20 -3.05 -17.15
CA THR A 257 12.80 -2.72 -15.86
C THR A 257 11.99 -3.23 -14.67
N THR A 258 10.66 -3.28 -14.79
CA THR A 258 9.78 -3.90 -13.79
C THR A 258 10.01 -5.40 -13.70
N ALA A 259 10.16 -6.08 -14.85
CA ALA A 259 10.44 -7.52 -14.89
C ALA A 259 11.78 -7.83 -14.21
N VAL A 260 12.83 -7.08 -14.50
CA VAL A 260 14.14 -7.22 -13.84
C VAL A 260 14.00 -6.98 -12.34
N SER A 261 13.34 -5.90 -11.91
CA SER A 261 13.13 -5.61 -10.48
C SER A 261 12.36 -6.72 -9.75
N ASN A 262 11.37 -7.34 -10.44
CA ASN A 262 10.64 -8.47 -9.90
C ASN A 262 11.55 -9.69 -9.62
N GLU A 263 12.52 -9.96 -10.50
CA GLU A 263 13.46 -11.08 -10.30
C GLU A 263 14.38 -10.86 -9.09
N PHE A 264 14.78 -9.63 -8.80
CA PHE A 264 15.51 -9.33 -7.56
C PHE A 264 14.65 -9.55 -6.31
N LEU A 265 13.36 -9.24 -6.37
CA LEU A 265 12.42 -9.57 -5.29
C LEU A 265 12.20 -11.08 -5.17
N THR A 266 12.17 -11.80 -6.30
CA THR A 266 12.11 -13.27 -6.32
C THR A 266 13.35 -13.88 -5.66
N ALA A 267 14.55 -13.35 -5.97
CA ALA A 267 15.79 -13.78 -5.34
C ALA A 267 15.80 -13.50 -3.83
N ALA A 268 15.36 -12.32 -3.40
CA ALA A 268 15.23 -11.98 -1.98
C ALA A 268 14.31 -12.97 -1.23
N ARG A 269 13.19 -13.36 -1.85
CA ARG A 269 12.29 -14.40 -1.29
C ARG A 269 12.97 -15.77 -1.22
N GLY A 270 13.69 -16.17 -2.26
CA GLY A 270 14.48 -17.40 -2.29
C GLY A 270 15.52 -17.47 -1.18
N MET A 271 16.09 -16.31 -0.80
CA MET A 271 17.00 -16.17 0.33
C MET A 271 16.30 -16.13 1.71
N GLY A 272 14.97 -16.19 1.75
CA GLY A 272 14.16 -16.14 2.97
C GLY A 272 13.93 -14.74 3.53
N TRP A 273 14.16 -13.69 2.74
CA TRP A 273 14.08 -12.27 3.18
C TRP A 273 12.69 -11.64 2.96
N THR A 274 11.64 -12.44 3.08
CA THR A 274 10.26 -12.01 2.80
C THR A 274 9.74 -10.90 3.71
N LYS A 275 10.32 -10.75 4.91
CA LYS A 275 9.94 -9.76 5.93
C LYS A 275 10.85 -8.54 5.99
N TYR A 276 11.90 -8.50 5.18
CA TYR A 276 12.72 -7.32 5.05
C TYR A 276 12.03 -6.26 4.21
N ASP A 277 12.42 -4.98 4.38
CA ASP A 277 12.02 -3.93 3.46
C ASP A 277 12.58 -4.23 2.07
N PHE A 278 11.85 -3.89 1.01
CA PHE A 278 12.28 -4.19 -0.36
C PHE A 278 13.61 -3.51 -0.76
N ALA A 279 14.10 -2.54 0.04
CA ALA A 279 15.45 -2.01 -0.11
C ALA A 279 16.55 -3.09 -0.01
N CYS A 280 16.23 -4.28 0.53
CA CYS A 280 17.12 -5.45 0.53
C CYS A 280 17.47 -5.98 -0.87
N MET A 281 16.89 -5.43 -1.94
CA MET A 281 17.39 -5.63 -3.31
C MET A 281 18.87 -5.27 -3.44
N PHE A 282 19.36 -4.29 -2.68
CA PHE A 282 20.78 -4.00 -2.55
C PHE A 282 21.56 -5.22 -2.01
N ASP A 283 21.05 -5.86 -0.96
CA ASP A 283 21.70 -7.02 -0.33
C ASP A 283 21.75 -8.22 -1.29
N VAL A 284 20.75 -8.39 -2.16
CA VAL A 284 20.76 -9.40 -3.23
C VAL A 284 21.90 -9.10 -4.21
N LEU A 285 21.99 -7.86 -4.72
CA LEU A 285 23.06 -7.43 -5.63
C LEU A 285 24.46 -7.57 -4.99
N ALA A 286 24.59 -7.17 -3.74
CA ALA A 286 25.84 -7.28 -2.99
C ALA A 286 26.28 -8.74 -2.86
N ALA A 287 25.36 -9.65 -2.53
CA ALA A 287 25.63 -11.09 -2.47
C ALA A 287 26.09 -11.64 -3.83
N MET A 288 25.44 -11.27 -4.93
CA MET A 288 25.85 -11.65 -6.28
C MET A 288 27.22 -11.12 -6.68
N SER A 289 27.67 -10.02 -6.06
CA SER A 289 28.94 -9.34 -6.32
C SER A 289 30.05 -9.70 -5.32
N GLY A 290 29.79 -10.64 -4.40
CA GLY A 290 30.73 -11.05 -3.36
C GLY A 290 30.99 -9.98 -2.28
N VAL A 291 30.04 -9.07 -2.06
CA VAL A 291 30.11 -8.00 -1.06
C VAL A 291 29.23 -8.38 0.13
N ALA A 292 29.80 -8.34 1.34
CA ALA A 292 29.06 -8.62 2.57
C ALA A 292 28.20 -7.42 2.99
N THR A 293 27.01 -7.70 3.51
CA THR A 293 26.11 -6.70 4.10
C THR A 293 25.62 -7.17 5.47
N PRO A 294 25.06 -6.28 6.31
CA PRO A 294 24.47 -6.68 7.60
C PRO A 294 23.38 -7.77 7.44
N VAL A 295 22.62 -7.77 6.35
CA VAL A 295 21.58 -8.77 6.06
C VAL A 295 22.23 -10.12 5.73
N THR A 296 23.26 -10.15 4.89
CA THR A 296 23.96 -11.39 4.50
C THR A 296 24.83 -11.97 5.64
N ALA A 297 25.37 -11.11 6.51
CA ALA A 297 26.19 -11.51 7.65
C ALA A 297 25.39 -11.97 8.88
N GLY A 298 24.16 -11.49 9.06
CA GLY A 298 23.34 -11.67 10.27
C GLY A 298 22.41 -12.91 10.28
N GLY A 299 22.35 -13.69 9.20
CA GLY A 299 21.45 -14.84 9.10
C GLY A 299 19.97 -14.49 8.94
N LYS A 300 19.12 -15.50 8.73
CA LYS A 300 17.67 -15.33 8.47
C LYS A 300 16.97 -14.66 9.66
N LYS A 301 16.25 -13.55 9.46
CA LYS A 301 15.15 -13.17 10.35
C LYS A 301 14.07 -14.27 10.24
N GLN A 302 13.90 -15.03 11.29
CA GLN A 302 12.84 -16.07 11.40
C GLN A 302 11.45 -15.45 11.42
#